data_c3a60b15eba58e057e9892337cedf909
#
_entry.id   c3a60b15eba58e057e9892337cedf909
#
_cell.length_a   1.000
_cell.length_b   1.000
_cell.length_c   1.000
_cell.angle_alpha   90.00
_cell.angle_beta   90.00
_cell.angle_gamma   90.00
#
_symmetry.space_group_name_H-M   'P 1'
#
loop_
_entity.id
_entity.type
_entity.pdbx_description
1 polymer ?
#
loop_
_entity_poly.entity_id
_entity_poly.type
_entity_poly.pdbx_seq_one_letter_code
_entity_poly.pdbx_strand_id
1 'polypeptide(L)'
;MMPWQPSADIKQLKQRAKIISQIRDFFANLDVLEVDTPVMSHYGVSDPHIDSIPVDFGSHSPMPDAAIKHSMCLVSSPEYAMKRLLAAGSGSIYQIAKAFRNGEVGRRHNPEFTLLEWYRIGFNLQQLMQEVASLISYVLKNEALEWHFWSYQQAFEMILAINPLTASDHVIKAKALAQVDIQMDAGAPRDAWLDLLMSHCIEPNLPKACFVFDYPASQSALAMIHIDAFGNQVARRFEVYVNGMELANGYEELTDAQEQEQRFVMDNAARLAMGKTPMAADDRLI
;
A
#
# COMPACT_ATOMS: atom_id res chain seq x y z
N MET A 1 0.66 17.40 30.57
CA MET A 1 1.17 16.01 30.54
C MET A 1 2.63 16.10 30.96
N MET A 2 3.11 15.25 31.87
CA MET A 2 4.53 15.23 32.24
C MET A 2 5.37 14.71 31.05
N PRO A 3 6.62 15.19 30.83
CA PRO A 3 7.40 14.84 29.61
C PRO A 3 7.68 13.36 29.43
N TRP A 4 7.60 12.54 30.50
CA TRP A 4 7.84 11.10 30.47
C TRP A 4 6.58 10.28 30.17
N GLN A 5 5.40 10.89 30.20
CA GLN A 5 4.14 10.17 29.98
C GLN A 5 3.95 9.84 28.51
N PRO A 6 3.58 8.57 28.17
CA PRO A 6 3.22 8.21 26.81
C PRO A 6 1.99 9.00 26.32
N SER A 7 1.90 9.24 25.02
CA SER A 7 0.73 9.87 24.41
C SER A 7 -0.51 8.95 24.43
N ALA A 8 -0.29 7.63 24.37
CA ALA A 8 -1.37 6.64 24.44
C ALA A 8 -1.71 6.30 25.90
N ASP A 9 -3.00 6.26 26.24
CA ASP A 9 -3.46 5.80 27.53
C ASP A 9 -3.41 4.27 27.68
N ILE A 10 -3.50 3.77 28.91
CA ILE A 10 -3.45 2.33 29.20
C ILE A 10 -4.64 1.58 28.57
N LYS A 11 -5.79 2.20 28.41
CA LYS A 11 -6.96 1.61 27.77
C LYS A 11 -6.68 1.35 26.28
N GLN A 12 -6.09 2.33 25.59
CA GLN A 12 -5.67 2.20 24.19
C GLN A 12 -4.62 1.10 24.01
N LEU A 13 -3.62 1.01 24.91
CA LEU A 13 -2.61 -0.05 24.89
C LEU A 13 -3.23 -1.44 25.06
N LYS A 14 -4.16 -1.61 26.00
CA LYS A 14 -4.89 -2.86 26.20
C LYS A 14 -5.74 -3.23 24.97
N GLN A 15 -6.40 -2.24 24.37
CA GLN A 15 -7.20 -2.46 23.16
C GLN A 15 -6.34 -2.89 21.99
N ARG A 16 -5.20 -2.22 21.78
CA ARG A 16 -4.23 -2.60 20.75
C ARG A 16 -3.72 -4.02 20.94
N ALA A 17 -3.34 -4.40 22.15
CA ALA A 17 -2.88 -5.76 22.46
C ALA A 17 -3.96 -6.81 22.14
N LYS A 18 -5.23 -6.52 22.46
CA LYS A 18 -6.35 -7.39 22.12
C LYS A 18 -6.55 -7.51 20.60
N ILE A 19 -6.46 -6.42 19.85
CA ILE A 19 -6.57 -6.46 18.39
C ILE A 19 -5.48 -7.35 17.79
N ILE A 20 -4.24 -7.21 18.24
CA ILE A 20 -3.11 -8.04 17.78
C ILE A 20 -3.37 -9.53 18.08
N SER A 21 -3.87 -9.86 19.27
CA SER A 21 -4.25 -11.24 19.60
C SER A 21 -5.35 -11.76 18.66
N GLN A 22 -6.39 -10.98 18.42
CA GLN A 22 -7.47 -11.37 17.51
C GLN A 22 -6.98 -11.61 16.07
N ILE A 23 -6.06 -10.80 15.57
CA ILE A 23 -5.44 -11.00 14.25
C ILE A 23 -4.71 -12.34 14.20
N ARG A 24 -3.92 -12.66 15.23
CA ARG A 24 -3.23 -13.96 15.33
C ARG A 24 -4.20 -15.12 15.38
N ASP A 25 -5.25 -15.01 16.19
CA ASP A 25 -6.30 -16.04 16.29
C ASP A 25 -6.99 -16.24 14.93
N PHE A 26 -7.25 -15.17 14.19
CA PHE A 26 -7.88 -15.24 12.87
C PHE A 26 -7.01 -16.03 11.87
N PHE A 27 -5.74 -15.69 11.74
CA PHE A 27 -4.84 -16.40 10.82
C PHE A 27 -4.48 -17.82 11.27
N ALA A 28 -4.37 -18.06 12.56
CA ALA A 28 -4.16 -19.40 13.10
C ALA A 28 -5.33 -20.35 12.76
N ASN A 29 -6.58 -19.86 12.79
CA ASN A 29 -7.76 -20.64 12.39
C ASN A 29 -7.81 -20.92 10.87
N LEU A 30 -7.05 -20.20 10.07
CA LEU A 30 -6.95 -20.38 8.61
C LEU A 30 -5.68 -21.13 8.19
N ASP A 31 -4.89 -21.63 9.17
CA ASP A 31 -3.61 -22.30 8.94
C ASP A 31 -2.63 -21.46 8.11
N VAL A 32 -2.58 -20.14 8.38
CA VAL A 32 -1.65 -19.21 7.76
C VAL A 32 -0.47 -18.99 8.69
N LEU A 33 0.75 -19.22 8.20
CA LEU A 33 1.97 -19.18 9.01
C LEU A 33 2.36 -17.73 9.37
N GLU A 34 2.54 -17.42 10.66
CA GLU A 34 3.19 -16.17 11.09
C GLU A 34 4.68 -16.22 10.80
N VAL A 35 5.21 -15.22 10.12
CA VAL A 35 6.64 -15.08 9.83
C VAL A 35 7.19 -13.79 10.41
N ASP A 36 8.51 -13.72 10.55
CA ASP A 36 9.26 -12.53 10.98
C ASP A 36 10.44 -12.31 10.05
N THR A 37 10.52 -11.14 9.44
CA THR A 37 11.55 -10.79 8.46
C THR A 37 12.37 -9.58 8.93
N PRO A 38 13.62 -9.42 8.45
CA PRO A 38 14.46 -8.30 8.84
C PRO A 38 13.83 -6.94 8.53
N VAL A 39 13.94 -5.99 9.46
CA VAL A 39 13.49 -4.61 9.29
C VAL A 39 14.53 -3.70 8.63
N MET A 40 15.75 -4.18 8.43
CA MET A 40 16.81 -3.50 7.67
C MET A 40 17.07 -4.26 6.37
N SER A 41 17.22 -3.52 5.27
CA SER A 41 17.49 -4.07 3.94
C SER A 41 18.56 -3.24 3.24
N HIS A 42 19.29 -3.86 2.31
CA HIS A 42 20.14 -3.16 1.37
C HIS A 42 19.35 -2.45 0.26
N TYR A 43 18.10 -2.84 0.08
CA TYR A 43 17.22 -2.35 -0.97
C TYR A 43 16.02 -1.65 -0.36
N GLY A 44 15.74 -0.44 -0.83
CA GLY A 44 14.50 0.26 -0.56
C GLY A 44 13.45 -0.03 -1.63
N VAL A 45 12.23 0.43 -1.40
CA VAL A 45 11.15 0.35 -2.39
C VAL A 45 11.39 1.36 -3.50
N SER A 46 11.10 0.98 -4.75
CA SER A 46 11.26 1.85 -5.93
C SER A 46 10.14 2.88 -6.08
N ASP A 47 8.99 2.67 -5.44
CA ASP A 47 7.82 3.56 -5.51
C ASP A 47 8.24 5.04 -5.35
N PRO A 48 7.89 5.92 -6.32
CA PRO A 48 8.28 7.34 -6.29
C PRO A 48 7.69 8.11 -5.11
N HIS A 49 6.62 7.64 -4.52
CA HIS A 49 5.92 8.31 -3.42
C HIS A 49 6.35 7.83 -2.05
N ILE A 50 7.10 6.72 -1.95
CA ILE A 50 7.59 6.17 -0.68
C ILE A 50 9.09 6.39 -0.57
N ASP A 51 9.53 7.02 0.51
CA ASP A 51 10.95 7.22 0.80
C ASP A 51 11.37 6.37 2.01
N SER A 52 12.39 5.54 1.80
CA SER A 52 12.99 4.73 2.87
C SER A 52 13.85 5.60 3.80
N ILE A 53 13.91 5.23 5.08
CA ILE A 53 14.80 5.88 6.05
C ILE A 53 16.19 5.26 5.93
N PRO A 54 17.22 6.00 5.52
CA PRO A 54 18.58 5.47 5.41
C PRO A 54 19.15 5.17 6.80
N VAL A 55 19.94 4.10 6.89
CA VAL A 55 20.68 3.70 8.08
C VAL A 55 22.18 3.76 7.79
N ASP A 56 22.91 4.51 8.60
CA ASP A 56 24.37 4.49 8.57
C ASP A 56 24.88 3.26 9.33
N PHE A 57 25.22 2.24 8.55
CA PHE A 57 25.68 0.97 9.08
C PHE A 57 27.14 0.76 8.67
N GLY A 58 28.03 0.66 9.65
CA GLY A 58 29.40 0.20 9.41
C GLY A 58 30.51 1.25 9.43
N SER A 59 30.25 2.51 9.79
CA SER A 59 31.31 3.49 10.03
C SER A 59 32.31 3.06 11.13
N HIS A 60 31.97 2.03 11.92
CA HIS A 60 32.75 1.48 13.03
C HIS A 60 32.95 -0.04 12.91
N SER A 61 32.70 -0.66 11.76
CA SER A 61 32.91 -2.10 11.58
C SER A 61 34.39 -2.40 11.49
N PRO A 62 34.92 -3.34 12.30
CA PRO A 62 36.31 -3.78 12.22
C PRO A 62 36.61 -4.69 11.01
N MET A 63 35.70 -4.87 10.08
CA MET A 63 35.91 -5.70 8.89
C MET A 63 36.82 -4.99 7.87
N PRO A 64 37.86 -5.65 7.35
CA PRO A 64 38.90 -5.02 6.54
C PRO A 64 38.46 -4.62 5.12
N ASP A 65 37.30 -4.98 4.66
CA ASP A 65 36.78 -4.54 3.34
C ASP A 65 36.02 -3.21 3.45
N ALA A 66 36.77 -2.15 3.73
CA ALA A 66 36.28 -0.77 3.77
C ALA A 66 35.74 -0.22 2.42
N ALA A 67 35.65 -1.05 1.39
CA ALA A 67 35.16 -0.67 0.06
C ALA A 67 33.63 -0.80 -0.09
N ILE A 68 32.93 -1.48 0.82
CA ILE A 68 31.50 -1.65 0.75
C ILE A 68 30.87 -0.75 1.80
N LYS A 69 30.66 0.51 1.46
CA LYS A 69 29.63 1.33 2.13
C LYS A 69 28.28 0.67 1.82
N HIS A 70 27.89 -0.31 2.61
CA HIS A 70 26.56 -0.85 2.55
C HIS A 70 25.61 0.20 3.11
N SER A 71 25.05 1.03 2.24
CA SER A 71 23.91 1.83 2.61
C SER A 71 22.76 0.87 2.87
N MET A 72 22.31 0.78 4.10
CA MET A 72 21.09 0.06 4.46
C MET A 72 19.96 1.07 4.63
N CYS A 73 18.73 0.58 4.58
CA CYS A 73 17.55 1.34 4.91
C CYS A 73 16.61 0.53 5.80
N LEU A 74 15.77 1.23 6.54
CA LEU A 74 14.63 0.60 7.21
C LEU A 74 13.55 0.33 6.16
N VAL A 75 12.92 -0.85 6.24
CA VAL A 75 11.92 -1.28 5.27
C VAL A 75 10.62 -0.50 5.43
N SER A 76 10.02 -0.11 4.32
CA SER A 76 8.70 0.54 4.27
C SER A 76 7.54 -0.47 4.31
N SER A 77 7.84 -1.76 4.07
CA SER A 77 6.99 -2.94 4.13
C SER A 77 7.88 -4.18 4.18
N PRO A 78 7.44 -5.31 4.75
CA PRO A 78 8.14 -6.59 4.68
C PRO A 78 8.01 -7.30 3.33
N GLU A 79 7.32 -6.74 2.35
CA GLU A 79 6.92 -7.33 1.06
C GLU A 79 8.05 -8.11 0.37
N TYR A 80 9.20 -7.48 0.12
CA TYR A 80 10.30 -8.10 -0.63
C TYR A 80 10.85 -9.35 0.08
N ALA A 81 10.94 -9.30 1.40
CA ALA A 81 11.39 -10.45 2.19
C ALA A 81 10.33 -11.55 2.25
N MET A 82 9.06 -11.20 2.40
CA MET A 82 7.94 -12.15 2.41
C MET A 82 7.77 -12.82 1.04
N LYS A 83 7.87 -12.09 -0.07
CA LYS A 83 7.82 -12.66 -1.43
C LYS A 83 8.93 -13.69 -1.66
N ARG A 84 10.12 -13.48 -1.11
CA ARG A 84 11.20 -14.50 -1.15
C ARG A 84 10.86 -15.76 -0.35
N LEU A 85 10.14 -15.62 0.77
CA LEU A 85 9.64 -16.80 1.52
C LEU A 85 8.59 -17.56 0.71
N LEU A 86 7.70 -16.86 0.01
CA LEU A 86 6.73 -17.48 -0.91
C LEU A 86 7.43 -18.26 -2.02
N ALA A 87 8.44 -17.67 -2.66
CA ALA A 87 9.25 -18.31 -3.69
C ALA A 87 10.01 -19.54 -3.15
N ALA A 88 10.38 -19.53 -1.87
CA ALA A 88 11.00 -20.67 -1.18
C ALA A 88 9.99 -21.76 -0.75
N GLY A 89 8.69 -21.57 -1.02
CA GLY A 89 7.67 -22.57 -0.74
C GLY A 89 7.06 -22.52 0.66
N SER A 90 7.05 -21.36 1.31
CA SER A 90 6.47 -21.18 2.66
C SER A 90 4.97 -21.50 2.74
N GLY A 91 4.26 -21.49 1.61
CA GLY A 91 2.80 -21.47 1.60
C GLY A 91 2.24 -20.08 1.95
N SER A 92 0.98 -20.03 2.40
CA SER A 92 0.35 -18.76 2.82
C SER A 92 0.96 -18.26 4.13
N ILE A 93 1.33 -16.99 4.18
CA ILE A 93 2.05 -16.38 5.31
C ILE A 93 1.45 -15.04 5.70
N TYR A 94 1.64 -14.62 6.96
CA TYR A 94 1.37 -13.27 7.41
C TYR A 94 2.46 -12.78 8.35
N GLN A 95 2.56 -11.46 8.50
CA GLN A 95 3.47 -10.83 9.43
C GLN A 95 2.85 -9.56 10.03
N ILE A 96 3.07 -9.34 11.33
CA ILE A 96 2.81 -8.07 12.00
C ILE A 96 4.17 -7.38 12.19
N ALA A 97 4.54 -6.53 11.26
CA ALA A 97 5.86 -5.92 11.16
C ALA A 97 5.89 -4.47 11.61
N LYS A 98 7.08 -4.00 12.03
CA LYS A 98 7.38 -2.58 12.01
C LYS A 98 7.75 -2.15 10.59
N ALA A 99 7.18 -1.04 10.16
CA ALA A 99 7.45 -0.42 8.87
C ALA A 99 7.81 1.06 9.07
N PHE A 100 8.62 1.59 8.14
CA PHE A 100 9.22 2.92 8.26
C PHE A 100 9.12 3.67 6.94
N ARG A 101 8.54 4.87 6.95
CA ARG A 101 8.43 5.73 5.77
C ARG A 101 8.89 7.13 6.09
N ASN A 102 9.91 7.58 5.39
CA ASN A 102 10.52 8.88 5.62
C ASN A 102 9.57 10.00 5.20
N GLY A 103 9.44 11.01 6.04
CA GLY A 103 8.60 12.18 5.74
C GLY A 103 7.11 12.00 5.99
N GLU A 104 6.62 10.78 6.25
CA GLU A 104 5.21 10.56 6.58
C GLU A 104 4.89 10.98 8.02
N VAL A 105 4.68 12.28 8.21
CA VAL A 105 4.30 12.89 9.49
C VAL A 105 2.98 13.62 9.31
N GLY A 106 1.93 13.14 9.96
CA GLY A 106 0.62 13.75 9.84
C GLY A 106 -0.35 13.28 10.93
N ARG A 107 -1.58 13.73 10.82
CA ARG A 107 -2.63 13.38 11.79
C ARG A 107 -2.86 11.87 11.92
N ARG A 108 -2.69 11.14 10.81
CA ARG A 108 -2.96 9.69 10.69
C ARG A 108 -1.70 8.88 10.35
N HIS A 109 -0.57 9.55 10.09
CA HIS A 109 0.67 8.93 9.65
C HIS A 109 1.80 9.24 10.63
N ASN A 110 2.59 8.22 10.93
CA ASN A 110 3.84 8.32 11.66
C ASN A 110 4.95 7.68 10.82
N PRO A 111 6.20 8.17 10.90
CA PRO A 111 7.32 7.61 10.16
C PRO A 111 7.66 6.17 10.59
N GLU A 112 7.24 5.75 11.76
CA GLU A 112 7.24 4.36 12.23
C GLU A 112 5.80 3.94 12.55
N PHE A 113 5.36 2.83 11.99
CA PHE A 113 4.04 2.27 12.26
C PHE A 113 4.08 0.74 12.28
N THR A 114 2.97 0.12 12.63
CA THR A 114 2.83 -1.34 12.60
C THR A 114 1.93 -1.72 11.43
N LEU A 115 2.46 -2.54 10.52
CA LEU A 115 1.79 -3.05 9.35
C LEU A 115 1.42 -4.52 9.59
N LEU A 116 0.19 -4.89 9.25
CA LEU A 116 -0.20 -6.27 9.03
C LEU A 116 -0.15 -6.54 7.53
N GLU A 117 0.67 -7.49 7.11
CA GLU A 117 0.81 -7.87 5.71
C GLU A 117 0.68 -9.39 5.59
N TRP A 118 -0.02 -9.88 4.57
CA TRP A 118 -0.17 -11.32 4.34
C TRP A 118 -0.35 -11.67 2.88
N TYR A 119 -0.07 -12.92 2.57
CA TYR A 119 -0.16 -13.48 1.23
C TYR A 119 -0.91 -14.80 1.25
N ARG A 120 -1.83 -14.97 0.31
CA ARG A 120 -2.66 -16.16 0.16
C ARG A 120 -2.39 -16.83 -1.18
N ILE A 121 -1.72 -17.97 -1.14
CA ILE A 121 -1.43 -18.74 -2.35
C ILE A 121 -2.73 -19.21 -3.02
N GLY A 122 -2.86 -18.93 -4.32
CA GLY A 122 -4.00 -19.37 -5.13
C GLY A 122 -5.28 -18.55 -4.98
N PHE A 123 -5.28 -17.46 -4.18
CA PHE A 123 -6.43 -16.56 -4.13
C PHE A 123 -6.43 -15.62 -5.33
N ASN A 124 -7.62 -15.37 -5.86
CA ASN A 124 -7.86 -14.23 -6.74
C ASN A 124 -8.22 -12.97 -5.91
N LEU A 125 -8.28 -11.83 -6.58
CA LEU A 125 -8.57 -10.55 -5.93
C LEU A 125 -9.87 -10.56 -5.12
N GLN A 126 -10.94 -11.19 -5.66
CA GLN A 126 -12.23 -11.24 -4.98
C GLN A 126 -12.17 -12.06 -3.69
N GLN A 127 -11.48 -13.20 -3.69
CA GLN A 127 -11.30 -14.03 -2.49
C GLN A 127 -10.49 -13.27 -1.43
N LEU A 128 -9.46 -12.52 -1.84
CA LEU A 128 -8.68 -11.70 -0.93
C LEU A 128 -9.52 -10.58 -0.32
N MET A 129 -10.33 -9.86 -1.11
CA MET A 129 -11.26 -8.83 -0.60
C MET A 129 -12.24 -9.42 0.43
N GLN A 130 -12.77 -10.62 0.19
CA GLN A 130 -13.67 -11.30 1.14
C GLN A 130 -12.94 -11.65 2.45
N GLU A 131 -11.70 -12.10 2.39
CA GLU A 131 -10.90 -12.40 3.59
C GLU A 131 -10.60 -11.11 4.38
N VAL A 132 -10.26 -10.01 3.71
CA VAL A 132 -10.08 -8.70 4.35
C VAL A 132 -11.35 -8.23 5.05
N ALA A 133 -12.50 -8.33 4.38
CA ALA A 133 -13.80 -8.00 4.96
C ALA A 133 -14.09 -8.83 6.22
N SER A 134 -13.79 -10.14 6.15
CA SER A 134 -13.96 -11.07 7.27
C SER A 134 -13.04 -10.73 8.44
N LEU A 135 -11.76 -10.45 8.19
CA LEU A 135 -10.80 -10.04 9.20
C LEU A 135 -11.23 -8.75 9.92
N ILE A 136 -11.61 -7.72 9.16
CA ILE A 136 -12.02 -6.44 9.73
C ILE A 136 -13.30 -6.62 10.56
N SER A 137 -14.30 -7.37 10.07
CA SER A 137 -15.54 -7.65 10.79
C SER A 137 -15.25 -8.42 12.09
N TYR A 138 -14.36 -9.41 12.05
CA TYR A 138 -13.92 -10.19 13.21
C TYR A 138 -13.25 -9.33 14.28
N VAL A 139 -12.30 -8.48 13.89
CA VAL A 139 -11.57 -7.59 14.80
C VAL A 139 -12.48 -6.53 15.40
N LEU A 140 -13.35 -5.93 14.59
CA LEU A 140 -14.31 -4.91 15.04
C LEU A 140 -15.48 -5.50 15.84
N LYS A 141 -15.63 -6.83 15.84
CA LYS A 141 -16.79 -7.52 16.41
C LYS A 141 -18.12 -6.99 15.87
N ASN A 142 -18.15 -6.70 14.60
CA ASN A 142 -19.31 -6.15 13.91
C ASN A 142 -19.62 -6.97 12.65
N GLU A 143 -20.33 -8.08 12.85
CA GLU A 143 -20.79 -8.96 11.76
C GLU A 143 -21.87 -8.29 10.88
N ALA A 144 -22.50 -7.21 11.37
CA ALA A 144 -23.51 -6.45 10.64
C ALA A 144 -22.92 -5.33 9.77
N LEU A 145 -21.59 -5.29 9.60
CA LEU A 145 -20.97 -4.31 8.72
C LEU A 145 -21.32 -4.64 7.26
N GLU A 146 -22.10 -3.76 6.64
CA GLU A 146 -22.50 -3.91 5.24
C GLU A 146 -21.33 -3.49 4.34
N TRP A 147 -20.81 -4.44 3.58
CA TRP A 147 -19.69 -4.22 2.66
C TRP A 147 -20.16 -3.88 1.26
N HIS A 148 -19.65 -2.79 0.71
CA HIS A 148 -19.85 -2.37 -0.67
C HIS A 148 -18.57 -2.64 -1.48
N PHE A 149 -18.75 -3.03 -2.75
CA PHE A 149 -17.68 -3.34 -3.67
C PHE A 149 -17.90 -2.51 -4.93
N TRP A 150 -17.13 -1.44 -5.09
CA TRP A 150 -17.20 -0.54 -6.23
C TRP A 150 -15.91 -0.60 -7.03
N SER A 151 -16.02 -0.72 -8.36
CA SER A 151 -14.83 -0.47 -9.16
C SER A 151 -14.44 1.01 -9.08
N TYR A 152 -13.18 1.31 -9.34
CA TYR A 152 -12.69 2.69 -9.41
C TYR A 152 -13.53 3.53 -10.38
N GLN A 153 -13.89 2.95 -11.54
CA GLN A 153 -14.81 3.57 -12.48
C GLN A 153 -16.16 3.87 -11.83
N GLN A 154 -16.81 2.89 -11.19
CA GLN A 154 -18.11 3.07 -10.54
C GLN A 154 -18.08 4.16 -9.47
N ALA A 155 -17.02 4.20 -8.64
CA ALA A 155 -16.87 5.22 -7.62
C ALA A 155 -16.85 6.64 -8.22
N PHE A 156 -16.11 6.85 -9.29
CA PHE A 156 -16.05 8.13 -9.99
C PHE A 156 -17.35 8.47 -10.73
N GLU A 157 -17.97 7.50 -11.39
CA GLU A 157 -19.24 7.73 -12.10
C GLU A 157 -20.36 8.09 -11.14
N MET A 158 -20.48 7.40 -10.00
CA MET A 158 -21.53 7.65 -9.02
C MET A 158 -21.37 8.98 -8.30
N ILE A 159 -20.14 9.38 -7.99
CA ILE A 159 -19.90 10.58 -7.17
C ILE A 159 -19.65 11.82 -8.03
N LEU A 160 -18.90 11.67 -9.13
CA LEU A 160 -18.46 12.78 -9.95
C LEU A 160 -19.08 12.83 -11.36
N ALA A 161 -19.84 11.80 -11.74
CA ALA A 161 -20.43 11.63 -13.08
C ALA A 161 -19.39 11.70 -14.21
N ILE A 162 -18.19 11.16 -14.00
CA ILE A 162 -17.14 11.00 -15.03
C ILE A 162 -16.61 9.58 -15.01
N ASN A 163 -16.23 9.06 -16.20
CA ASN A 163 -15.50 7.81 -16.29
C ASN A 163 -13.99 8.09 -16.22
N PRO A 164 -13.28 7.71 -15.15
CA PRO A 164 -11.87 8.05 -14.94
C PRO A 164 -10.93 7.29 -15.87
N LEU A 165 -11.38 6.21 -16.51
CA LEU A 165 -10.56 5.38 -17.39
C LEU A 165 -10.57 5.91 -18.83
N THR A 166 -11.67 6.51 -19.27
CA THR A 166 -11.87 6.95 -20.67
C THR A 166 -11.95 8.47 -20.86
N ALA A 167 -12.24 9.23 -19.79
CA ALA A 167 -12.27 10.68 -19.88
C ALA A 167 -10.91 11.26 -20.26
N SER A 168 -10.89 12.33 -21.07
CA SER A 168 -9.66 13.01 -21.41
C SER A 168 -9.05 13.74 -20.20
N ASP A 169 -7.74 13.99 -20.24
CA ASP A 169 -7.02 14.73 -19.19
C ASP A 169 -7.63 16.11 -18.94
N HIS A 170 -8.09 16.76 -20.00
CA HIS A 170 -8.81 18.05 -19.89
C HIS A 170 -10.07 17.93 -19.03
N VAL A 171 -10.88 16.88 -19.22
CA VAL A 171 -12.11 16.66 -18.45
C VAL A 171 -11.80 16.37 -16.99
N ILE A 172 -10.82 15.50 -16.71
CA ILE A 172 -10.39 15.17 -15.35
C ILE A 172 -9.88 16.42 -14.63
N LYS A 173 -8.96 17.16 -15.25
CA LYS A 173 -8.41 18.40 -14.72
C LYS A 173 -9.48 19.45 -14.47
N ALA A 174 -10.38 19.69 -15.44
CA ALA A 174 -11.48 20.64 -15.27
C ALA A 174 -12.39 20.24 -14.10
N LYS A 175 -12.66 18.93 -13.94
CA LYS A 175 -13.45 18.42 -12.82
C LYS A 175 -12.74 18.65 -11.48
N ALA A 176 -11.44 18.38 -11.40
CA ALA A 176 -10.64 18.59 -10.19
C ALA A 176 -10.63 20.07 -9.77
N LEU A 177 -10.34 20.97 -10.71
CA LEU A 177 -10.33 22.42 -10.46
C LEU A 177 -11.71 22.98 -10.05
N ALA A 178 -12.80 22.35 -10.49
CA ALA A 178 -14.16 22.76 -10.12
C ALA A 178 -14.58 22.25 -8.73
N GLN A 179 -13.97 21.19 -8.22
CA GLN A 179 -14.37 20.52 -6.97
C GLN A 179 -13.42 20.83 -5.81
N VAL A 180 -12.15 21.12 -6.09
CA VAL A 180 -11.12 21.22 -5.05
C VAL A 180 -10.41 22.57 -5.16
N ASP A 181 -10.43 23.34 -4.08
CA ASP A 181 -9.73 24.63 -3.98
C ASP A 181 -8.26 24.40 -3.56
N ILE A 182 -7.49 23.81 -4.46
CA ILE A 182 -6.05 23.57 -4.28
C ILE A 182 -5.30 24.06 -5.53
N GLN A 183 -4.21 24.76 -5.32
CA GLN A 183 -3.29 25.11 -6.39
C GLN A 183 -2.40 23.89 -6.71
N MET A 184 -2.57 23.35 -7.91
CA MET A 184 -1.72 22.29 -8.43
C MET A 184 -1.07 22.79 -9.72
N ASP A 185 0.15 22.32 -10.00
CA ASP A 185 0.84 22.62 -11.25
C ASP A 185 -0.04 22.21 -12.45
N ALA A 186 -0.21 23.15 -13.38
CA ALA A 186 -0.98 22.91 -14.61
C ALA A 186 -0.42 21.75 -15.46
N GLY A 187 0.88 21.46 -15.34
CA GLY A 187 1.58 20.36 -16.00
C GLY A 187 1.58 19.04 -15.21
N ALA A 188 0.89 18.97 -14.06
CA ALA A 188 0.81 17.74 -13.28
C ALA A 188 0.25 16.57 -14.12
N PRO A 189 0.79 15.35 -13.94
CA PRO A 189 0.35 14.18 -14.68
C PRO A 189 -1.10 13.81 -14.34
N ARG A 190 -1.73 13.03 -15.23
CA ARG A 190 -3.12 12.57 -15.08
C ARG A 190 -3.41 11.96 -13.71
N ASP A 191 -2.52 11.09 -13.23
CA ASP A 191 -2.73 10.39 -11.97
C ASP A 191 -2.77 11.33 -10.77
N ALA A 192 -1.97 12.39 -10.76
CA ALA A 192 -2.03 13.40 -9.71
C ALA A 192 -3.41 14.09 -9.61
N TRP A 193 -4.09 14.30 -10.74
CA TRP A 193 -5.46 14.83 -10.77
C TRP A 193 -6.50 13.80 -10.32
N LEU A 194 -6.29 12.53 -10.67
CA LEU A 194 -7.14 11.43 -10.21
C LEU A 194 -7.00 11.23 -8.69
N ASP A 195 -5.78 11.27 -8.16
CA ASP A 195 -5.51 11.15 -6.71
C ASP A 195 -6.12 12.31 -5.93
N LEU A 196 -6.05 13.53 -6.50
CA LEU A 196 -6.71 14.70 -5.90
C LEU A 196 -8.23 14.51 -5.81
N LEU A 197 -8.85 14.02 -6.90
CA LEU A 197 -10.28 13.73 -6.91
C LEU A 197 -10.63 12.57 -5.98
N MET A 198 -9.81 11.53 -5.95
CA MET A 198 -9.99 10.38 -5.06
C MET A 198 -10.02 10.85 -3.61
N SER A 199 -8.96 11.51 -3.15
CA SER A 199 -8.80 11.90 -1.75
C SER A 199 -9.81 12.96 -1.28
N HIS A 200 -10.19 13.92 -2.14
CA HIS A 200 -11.03 15.04 -1.74
C HIS A 200 -12.51 14.86 -2.06
N CYS A 201 -12.84 14.07 -3.08
CA CYS A 201 -14.21 13.93 -3.54
C CYS A 201 -14.75 12.51 -3.37
N ILE A 202 -13.96 11.48 -3.66
CA ILE A 202 -14.44 10.09 -3.65
C ILE A 202 -14.42 9.53 -2.23
N GLU A 203 -13.27 9.45 -1.57
CA GLU A 203 -13.11 8.86 -0.24
C GLU A 203 -14.10 9.38 0.80
N PRO A 204 -14.34 10.70 0.93
CA PRO A 204 -15.30 11.22 1.90
C PRO A 204 -16.76 10.82 1.64
N ASN A 205 -17.08 10.43 0.41
CA ASN A 205 -18.43 10.10 -0.05
C ASN A 205 -18.63 8.60 -0.30
N LEU A 206 -17.63 7.76 -0.02
CA LEU A 206 -17.77 6.30 -0.07
C LEU A 206 -18.76 5.80 1.00
N PRO A 207 -19.43 4.65 0.77
CA PRO A 207 -20.16 3.92 1.81
C PRO A 207 -19.30 3.69 3.05
N LYS A 208 -19.92 3.49 4.21
CA LYS A 208 -19.21 3.32 5.49
C LYS A 208 -18.16 2.22 5.49
N ALA A 209 -18.40 1.15 4.74
CA ALA A 209 -17.40 0.10 4.49
C ALA A 209 -17.43 -0.21 2.99
N CYS A 210 -16.33 0.09 2.32
CA CYS A 210 -16.25 0.01 0.86
C CYS A 210 -14.90 -0.48 0.41
N PHE A 211 -14.91 -1.40 -0.53
CA PHE A 211 -13.77 -1.73 -1.37
C PHE A 211 -13.85 -0.91 -2.66
N VAL A 212 -12.77 -0.26 -3.01
CA VAL A 212 -12.57 0.32 -4.34
C VAL A 212 -11.55 -0.55 -5.05
N PHE A 213 -11.89 -1.12 -6.21
CA PHE A 213 -11.04 -2.07 -6.93
C PHE A 213 -10.95 -1.75 -8.42
N ASP A 214 -10.07 -2.44 -9.13
CA ASP A 214 -9.80 -2.21 -10.55
C ASP A 214 -9.36 -0.77 -10.82
N TYR A 215 -8.25 -0.38 -10.20
CA TYR A 215 -7.60 0.92 -10.38
C TYR A 215 -7.08 1.12 -11.81
N PRO A 216 -6.85 2.35 -12.27
CA PRO A 216 -6.19 2.58 -13.55
C PRO A 216 -4.86 1.83 -13.67
N ALA A 217 -4.54 1.31 -14.85
CA ALA A 217 -3.28 0.58 -15.07
C ALA A 217 -2.02 1.40 -14.74
N SER A 218 -2.08 2.74 -14.85
CA SER A 218 -1.01 3.65 -14.42
C SER A 218 -0.75 3.63 -12.91
N GLN A 219 -1.73 3.20 -12.11
CA GLN A 219 -1.65 3.11 -10.64
C GLN A 219 -1.52 1.66 -10.15
N SER A 220 -0.95 0.79 -11.00
CA SER A 220 -0.88 -0.65 -10.72
C SER A 220 0.07 -1.04 -9.59
N ALA A 221 1.06 -0.23 -9.25
CA ALA A 221 2.16 -0.64 -8.36
C ALA A 221 2.72 -2.01 -8.80
N LEU A 222 2.70 -3.03 -7.95
CA LEU A 222 3.13 -4.40 -8.27
C LEU A 222 1.94 -5.35 -8.58
N ALA A 223 0.74 -4.82 -8.83
CA ALA A 223 -0.41 -5.62 -9.20
C ALA A 223 -0.37 -6.05 -10.68
N MET A 224 -0.97 -7.20 -10.99
CA MET A 224 -1.26 -7.59 -12.37
C MET A 224 -2.17 -6.57 -13.04
N ILE A 225 -1.98 -6.37 -14.35
CA ILE A 225 -2.90 -5.62 -15.20
C ILE A 225 -3.77 -6.63 -15.97
N HIS A 226 -5.06 -6.33 -16.08
CA HIS A 226 -5.98 -7.13 -16.88
C HIS A 226 -6.94 -6.22 -17.69
N ILE A 227 -7.67 -6.82 -18.61
CA ILE A 227 -8.71 -6.13 -19.37
C ILE A 227 -10.04 -6.35 -18.65
N ASP A 228 -10.73 -5.27 -18.29
CA ASP A 228 -12.06 -5.33 -17.68
C ASP A 228 -13.14 -5.74 -18.71
N ALA A 229 -14.38 -5.88 -18.25
CA ALA A 229 -15.51 -6.25 -19.12
C ALA A 229 -15.85 -5.18 -20.18
N PHE A 230 -15.30 -3.98 -20.08
CA PHE A 230 -15.51 -2.85 -21.00
C PHE A 230 -14.32 -2.62 -21.93
N GLY A 231 -13.27 -3.43 -21.83
CA GLY A 231 -12.07 -3.33 -22.66
C GLY A 231 -11.00 -2.36 -22.13
N ASN A 232 -11.12 -1.87 -20.90
CA ASN A 232 -10.12 -0.99 -20.29
C ASN A 232 -9.02 -1.82 -19.62
N GLN A 233 -7.78 -1.32 -19.66
CA GLN A 233 -6.68 -1.85 -18.86
C GLN A 233 -6.81 -1.33 -17.43
N VAL A 234 -6.97 -2.25 -16.46
CA VAL A 234 -7.08 -1.94 -15.05
C VAL A 234 -6.14 -2.81 -14.22
N ALA A 235 -5.71 -2.29 -13.09
CA ALA A 235 -4.86 -3.00 -12.14
C ALA A 235 -5.71 -3.89 -11.23
N ARG A 236 -5.29 -5.12 -11.03
CA ARG A 236 -5.85 -6.06 -10.04
C ARG A 236 -5.44 -5.63 -8.62
N ARG A 237 -5.91 -4.46 -8.24
CA ARG A 237 -5.65 -3.77 -6.99
C ARG A 237 -6.95 -3.35 -6.34
N PHE A 238 -7.01 -3.37 -5.03
CA PHE A 238 -8.09 -2.75 -4.27
C PHE A 238 -7.55 -1.94 -3.09
N GLU A 239 -8.35 -1.01 -2.63
CA GLU A 239 -8.23 -0.35 -1.34
C GLU A 239 -9.51 -0.52 -0.54
N VAL A 240 -9.37 -0.53 0.78
CA VAL A 240 -10.48 -0.72 1.73
C VAL A 240 -10.67 0.52 2.56
N TYR A 241 -11.87 1.03 2.55
CA TYR A 241 -12.26 2.21 3.31
C TYR A 241 -13.30 1.87 4.37
N VAL A 242 -13.07 2.31 5.60
CA VAL A 242 -14.05 2.24 6.68
C VAL A 242 -14.20 3.62 7.31
N ASN A 243 -15.42 4.17 7.24
CA ASN A 243 -15.75 5.54 7.67
C ASN A 243 -14.83 6.61 7.05
N GLY A 244 -14.53 6.50 5.75
CA GLY A 244 -13.67 7.43 5.02
C GLY A 244 -12.19 7.35 5.44
N MET A 245 -11.77 6.23 5.99
CA MET A 245 -10.38 5.95 6.31
C MET A 245 -9.93 4.72 5.53
N GLU A 246 -8.89 4.86 4.73
CA GLU A 246 -8.19 3.74 4.13
C GLU A 246 -7.54 2.89 5.23
N LEU A 247 -7.89 1.61 5.27
CA LEU A 247 -7.38 0.65 6.25
C LEU A 247 -6.37 -0.31 5.65
N ALA A 248 -6.52 -0.65 4.37
CA ALA A 248 -5.65 -1.60 3.70
C ALA A 248 -5.73 -1.41 2.18
N ASN A 249 -4.68 -1.86 1.49
CA ASN A 249 -4.69 -2.12 0.07
C ASN A 249 -4.29 -3.57 -0.19
N GLY A 250 -4.59 -4.08 -1.37
CA GLY A 250 -4.22 -5.44 -1.75
C GLY A 250 -4.19 -5.64 -3.25
N TYR A 251 -3.47 -6.67 -3.65
CA TYR A 251 -3.14 -6.94 -5.05
C TYR A 251 -3.36 -8.41 -5.40
N GLU A 252 -3.68 -8.66 -6.66
CA GLU A 252 -3.31 -9.89 -7.33
C GLU A 252 -1.92 -9.65 -7.93
N GLU A 253 -0.92 -10.34 -7.39
CA GLU A 253 0.48 -9.99 -7.59
C GLU A 253 0.97 -10.22 -9.02
N LEU A 254 1.77 -9.28 -9.51
CA LEU A 254 2.51 -9.45 -10.75
C LEU A 254 3.52 -10.59 -10.58
N THR A 255 3.46 -11.56 -11.50
CA THR A 255 4.35 -12.72 -11.52
C THR A 255 5.28 -12.76 -12.73
N ASP A 256 5.22 -11.75 -13.59
CA ASP A 256 6.14 -11.58 -14.73
C ASP A 256 7.36 -10.78 -14.31
N ALA A 257 8.52 -11.46 -14.22
CA ALA A 257 9.78 -10.86 -13.81
C ALA A 257 10.24 -9.73 -14.76
N GLN A 258 10.01 -9.86 -16.07
CA GLN A 258 10.43 -8.85 -17.05
C GLN A 258 9.58 -7.59 -16.92
N GLU A 259 8.27 -7.74 -16.73
CA GLU A 259 7.39 -6.60 -16.46
C GLU A 259 7.74 -5.93 -15.13
N GLN A 260 8.06 -6.70 -14.10
CA GLN A 260 8.46 -6.17 -12.81
C GLN A 260 9.75 -5.33 -12.90
N GLU A 261 10.76 -5.84 -13.62
CA GLU A 261 12.00 -5.09 -13.88
C GLU A 261 11.73 -3.77 -14.61
N GLN A 262 10.87 -3.81 -15.64
CA GLN A 262 10.48 -2.61 -16.38
C GLN A 262 9.78 -1.58 -15.47
N ARG A 263 8.90 -2.02 -14.56
CA ARG A 263 8.25 -1.12 -13.60
C ARG A 263 9.27 -0.47 -12.66
N PHE A 264 10.25 -1.21 -12.16
CA PHE A 264 11.33 -0.63 -11.33
C PHE A 264 12.15 0.43 -12.09
N VAL A 265 12.38 0.21 -13.38
CA VAL A 265 13.05 1.22 -14.23
C VAL A 265 12.18 2.46 -14.37
N MET A 266 10.87 2.31 -14.59
CA MET A 266 9.93 3.42 -14.72
C MET A 266 9.78 4.20 -13.40
N ASP A 267 9.68 3.52 -12.27
CA ASP A 267 9.64 4.14 -10.94
C ASP A 267 10.89 4.98 -10.69
N ASN A 268 12.07 4.43 -11.00
CA ASN A 268 13.33 5.15 -10.84
C ASN A 268 13.44 6.37 -11.77
N ALA A 269 12.89 6.29 -12.99
CA ALA A 269 12.80 7.44 -13.87
C ALA A 269 11.86 8.52 -13.29
N ALA A 270 10.71 8.11 -12.72
CA ALA A 270 9.80 9.02 -12.04
C ALA A 270 10.45 9.65 -10.80
N ARG A 271 11.18 8.87 -9.98
CA ARG A 271 11.96 9.40 -8.84
C ARG A 271 12.94 10.48 -9.28
N LEU A 272 13.71 10.24 -10.34
CA LEU A 272 14.65 11.23 -10.90
C LEU A 272 13.94 12.49 -11.35
N ALA A 273 12.80 12.37 -12.03
CA ALA A 273 12.00 13.52 -12.45
C ALA A 273 11.47 14.35 -11.28
N MET A 274 11.24 13.71 -10.12
CA MET A 274 10.86 14.35 -8.86
C MET A 274 12.05 14.87 -8.04
N GLY A 275 13.29 14.75 -8.56
CA GLY A 275 14.52 15.14 -7.85
C GLY A 275 14.92 14.22 -6.72
N LYS A 276 14.38 12.98 -6.70
CA LYS A 276 14.70 11.96 -5.69
C LYS A 276 15.82 11.03 -6.16
N THR A 277 16.52 10.42 -5.21
CA THR A 277 17.54 9.41 -5.51
C THR A 277 16.90 8.13 -6.03
N PRO A 278 17.41 7.53 -7.12
CA PRO A 278 16.98 6.21 -7.55
C PRO A 278 17.27 5.15 -6.48
N MET A 279 16.43 4.13 -6.42
CA MET A 279 16.62 2.99 -5.53
C MET A 279 17.14 1.80 -6.32
N ALA A 280 18.16 1.11 -5.79
CA ALA A 280 18.64 -0.12 -6.41
C ALA A 280 17.53 -1.18 -6.38
N ALA A 281 17.32 -1.85 -7.51
CA ALA A 281 16.42 -3.00 -7.55
C ALA A 281 16.97 -4.15 -6.70
N ASP A 282 16.10 -4.87 -6.02
CA ASP A 282 16.47 -6.11 -5.31
C ASP A 282 16.52 -7.27 -6.32
N ASP A 283 17.71 -7.58 -6.84
CA ASP A 283 17.93 -8.70 -7.79
C ASP A 283 17.46 -10.06 -7.26
N ARG A 284 17.15 -10.15 -5.97
CA ARG A 284 16.64 -11.38 -5.35
C ARG A 284 15.12 -11.45 -5.34
N LEU A 285 14.45 -10.37 -5.74
CA LEU A 285 13.00 -10.30 -5.84
C LEU A 285 12.54 -10.69 -7.26
N ILE A 286 13.36 -10.37 -8.26
CA ILE A 286 13.17 -10.69 -9.67
C ILE A 286 13.73 -12.11 -9.93
#